data_30d0ca2c5b0cf036cc0bea429b9c0521
#
_entry.id   30d0ca2c5b0cf036cc0bea429b9c0521
#
_cell.length_a   1.000
_cell.length_b   1.000
_cell.length_c   1.000
_cell.angle_alpha   90.00
_cell.angle_beta   90.00
_cell.angle_gamma   90.00
#
_symmetry.space_group_name_H-M   'P 1'
#
loop_
_entity.id
_entity.type
_entity.pdbx_description
1 polymer ?
#
loop_
_entity_poly.entity_id
_entity_poly.type
_entity_poly.pdbx_seq_one_letter_code
_entity_poly.pdbx_strand_id
1 'polypeptide(L)'
;MKTLLITLFTFLIMVSFIKAEECIYSYETKPEEGKYTKQYSIATDRTEHSVRIFSIENNYKAKNKNCEGLSIVKELAWGYSDYINKSGPVKGYGTQIYSDGSTILLRFEGTSQNPEGKSENFINIGTQYIVGGTGRYENVKGYGKTKGEFNPDTGYYNFKNILKYTK
;
A
#
# COMPACT_ATOMS: atom_id res chain seq x y z
N MET A 1 53.73 -17.61 20.34
CA MET A 1 53.15 -16.39 19.79
C MET A 1 52.55 -16.55 18.38
N LYS A 2 52.96 -17.47 17.53
CA LYS A 2 52.42 -17.64 16.16
C LYS A 2 51.02 -18.29 16.09
N THR A 3 50.65 -19.13 17.05
CA THR A 3 49.36 -19.83 17.12
C THR A 3 48.18 -18.93 17.53
N LEU A 4 48.45 -17.87 18.30
CA LEU A 4 47.39 -16.94 18.75
C LEU A 4 46.91 -16.00 17.65
N LEU A 5 47.74 -15.71 16.65
CA LEU A 5 47.37 -14.82 15.53
C LEU A 5 46.44 -15.49 14.51
N ILE A 6 46.54 -16.82 14.34
CA ILE A 6 45.72 -17.57 13.37
C ILE A 6 44.31 -17.74 13.89
N THR A 7 44.09 -17.87 15.21
CA THR A 7 42.75 -18.00 15.80
C THR A 7 41.96 -16.69 15.75
N LEU A 8 42.65 -15.54 15.80
CA LEU A 8 41.98 -14.23 15.71
C LEU A 8 41.51 -13.92 14.26
N PHE A 9 42.26 -14.42 13.27
CA PHE A 9 41.91 -14.17 11.86
C PHE A 9 40.73 -15.03 11.37
N THR A 10 40.55 -16.23 11.94
CA THR A 10 39.40 -17.11 11.63
C THR A 10 38.08 -16.60 12.22
N PHE A 11 38.11 -15.82 13.30
CA PHE A 11 36.92 -15.24 13.91
C PHE A 11 36.35 -14.03 13.13
N LEU A 12 37.19 -13.37 12.31
CA LEU A 12 36.82 -12.19 11.54
C LEU A 12 36.09 -12.53 10.21
N ILE A 13 36.10 -13.79 9.77
CA ILE A 13 35.52 -14.19 8.48
C ILE A 13 34.07 -14.70 8.61
N MET A 14 33.56 -14.89 9.82
CA MET A 14 32.15 -15.21 10.05
C MET A 14 31.25 -13.95 10.19
N VAL A 15 31.52 -12.91 9.43
CA VAL A 15 30.49 -11.93 9.14
C VAL A 15 29.56 -12.58 8.10
N SER A 16 28.64 -13.39 8.58
CA SER A 16 27.53 -13.89 7.79
C SER A 16 26.86 -12.67 7.17
N PHE A 17 26.93 -12.55 5.86
CA PHE A 17 26.07 -11.63 5.12
C PHE A 17 24.62 -12.10 5.40
N ILE A 18 24.01 -11.53 6.44
CA ILE A 18 22.57 -11.69 6.67
C ILE A 18 21.93 -10.99 5.49
N LYS A 19 21.63 -11.78 4.45
CA LYS A 19 20.82 -11.29 3.34
C LYS A 19 19.46 -10.99 3.92
N ALA A 20 19.04 -9.74 3.85
CA ALA A 20 17.69 -9.35 4.26
C ALA A 20 16.69 -10.22 3.50
N GLU A 21 15.90 -10.99 4.23
CA GLU A 21 14.90 -11.87 3.63
C GLU A 21 13.77 -11.01 3.06
N GLU A 22 13.41 -11.31 1.81
CA GLU A 22 12.34 -10.60 1.10
C GLU A 22 11.00 -11.23 1.44
N CYS A 23 10.08 -10.41 1.90
CA CYS A 23 8.71 -10.80 2.17
C CYS A 23 7.80 -10.41 1.01
N ILE A 24 6.96 -11.34 0.56
CA ILE A 24 5.88 -11.08 -0.38
C ILE A 24 4.55 -11.34 0.34
N TYR A 25 3.77 -10.30 0.50
CA TYR A 25 2.51 -10.33 1.23
C TYR A 25 1.34 -9.90 0.35
N SER A 26 0.31 -10.75 0.24
CA SER A 26 -0.90 -10.45 -0.52
C SER A 26 -2.08 -10.27 0.41
N TYR A 27 -2.89 -9.23 0.17
CA TYR A 27 -4.11 -8.95 0.92
C TYR A 27 -5.18 -8.35 0.02
N GLU A 28 -6.42 -8.50 0.41
CA GLU A 28 -7.57 -7.94 -0.28
C GLU A 28 -8.30 -6.96 0.63
N THR A 29 -8.88 -5.92 0.03
CA THR A 29 -9.86 -5.04 0.68
C THR A 29 -11.21 -5.34 0.04
N LYS A 30 -12.14 -5.85 0.82
CA LYS A 30 -13.50 -6.19 0.36
C LYS A 30 -14.44 -4.99 0.48
N PRO A 31 -15.57 -5.00 -0.24
CA PRO A 31 -16.51 -3.87 -0.22
C PRO A 31 -16.97 -3.45 1.17
N GLU A 32 -17.15 -4.39 2.08
CA GLU A 32 -17.58 -4.12 3.45
C GLU A 32 -16.46 -3.65 4.39
N GLU A 33 -15.22 -3.65 3.93
CA GLU A 33 -14.03 -3.29 4.73
C GLU A 33 -13.54 -1.87 4.42
N GLY A 34 -13.79 -1.37 3.21
CA GLY A 34 -13.31 -0.07 2.75
C GLY A 34 -14.43 0.96 2.61
N LYS A 35 -14.16 2.20 3.03
CA LYS A 35 -15.09 3.31 2.85
C LYS A 35 -14.35 4.64 2.68
N TYR A 36 -14.96 5.51 1.87
CA TYR A 36 -14.58 6.92 1.87
C TYR A 36 -15.07 7.59 3.15
N THR A 37 -14.17 8.22 3.89
CA THR A 37 -14.52 8.97 5.10
C THR A 37 -14.74 10.45 4.82
N LYS A 38 -14.04 10.99 3.82
CA LYS A 38 -14.24 12.36 3.32
C LYS A 38 -13.97 12.42 1.83
N GLN A 39 -14.74 13.23 1.12
CA GLN A 39 -14.54 13.53 -0.29
C GLN A 39 -14.91 14.99 -0.56
N TYR A 40 -14.06 15.68 -1.32
CA TYR A 40 -14.30 17.02 -1.82
C TYR A 40 -13.95 17.04 -3.31
N SER A 41 -14.93 17.37 -4.15
CA SER A 41 -14.74 17.42 -5.61
C SER A 41 -14.92 18.85 -6.09
N ILE A 42 -14.06 19.25 -7.00
CA ILE A 42 -14.13 20.50 -7.74
C ILE A 42 -14.39 20.14 -9.19
N ALA A 43 -15.54 20.57 -9.72
CA ALA A 43 -15.80 20.53 -11.15
C ALA A 43 -14.96 21.63 -11.83
N THR A 44 -14.36 21.30 -12.96
CA THR A 44 -13.61 22.28 -13.76
C THR A 44 -14.51 22.91 -14.83
N ASP A 45 -13.95 23.79 -15.64
CA ASP A 45 -14.61 24.42 -16.79
C ASP A 45 -14.86 23.44 -17.97
N ARG A 46 -14.29 22.22 -17.89
CA ARG A 46 -14.48 21.17 -18.89
C ARG A 46 -15.54 20.19 -18.44
N THR A 47 -16.42 19.79 -19.37
CA THR A 47 -17.37 18.71 -19.15
C THR A 47 -16.66 17.42 -18.75
N GLU A 48 -17.21 16.69 -17.78
CA GLU A 48 -16.69 15.40 -17.31
C GLU A 48 -15.27 15.45 -16.68
N HIS A 49 -14.76 16.64 -16.35
CA HIS A 49 -13.49 16.78 -15.67
C HIS A 49 -13.69 17.17 -14.21
N SER A 50 -13.12 16.42 -13.28
CA SER A 50 -13.18 16.69 -11.85
C SER A 50 -11.85 16.44 -11.16
N VAL A 51 -11.47 17.32 -10.27
CA VAL A 51 -10.38 17.14 -9.32
C VAL A 51 -10.99 16.83 -7.96
N ARG A 52 -10.52 15.77 -7.32
CA ARG A 52 -11.07 15.31 -6.04
C ARG A 52 -9.96 15.08 -5.02
N ILE A 53 -10.23 15.48 -3.78
CA ILE A 53 -9.44 15.13 -2.59
C ILE A 53 -10.28 14.17 -1.75
N PHE A 54 -9.65 13.11 -1.24
CA PHE A 54 -10.36 12.09 -0.49
C PHE A 54 -9.56 11.53 0.67
N SER A 55 -10.27 10.96 1.63
CA SER A 55 -9.72 10.04 2.62
C SER A 55 -10.53 8.75 2.67
N ILE A 56 -9.81 7.65 2.90
CA ILE A 56 -10.34 6.29 2.95
C ILE A 56 -9.92 5.65 4.28
N GLU A 57 -10.80 4.85 4.82
CA GLU A 57 -10.52 3.96 5.93
C GLU A 57 -10.91 2.53 5.55
N ASN A 58 -9.96 1.60 5.67
CA ASN A 58 -10.18 0.17 5.52
C ASN A 58 -10.02 -0.50 6.88
N ASN A 59 -10.97 -1.34 7.27
CA ASN A 59 -10.94 -2.13 8.51
C ASN A 59 -10.99 -3.61 8.12
N TYR A 60 -9.88 -4.29 8.24
CA TYR A 60 -9.70 -5.65 7.77
C TYR A 60 -10.25 -6.67 8.76
N LYS A 61 -11.13 -7.54 8.29
CA LYS A 61 -11.64 -8.70 9.02
C LYS A 61 -10.81 -9.95 8.76
N ALA A 62 -10.22 -10.05 7.56
CA ALA A 62 -9.35 -11.15 7.18
C ALA A 62 -8.06 -11.14 8.01
N LYS A 63 -7.66 -12.31 8.48
CA LYS A 63 -6.45 -12.48 9.30
C LYS A 63 -5.29 -13.08 8.49
N ASN A 64 -5.15 -12.68 7.23
CA ASN A 64 -3.98 -13.08 6.46
C ASN A 64 -2.73 -12.55 7.13
N LYS A 65 -1.80 -13.45 7.42
CA LYS A 65 -0.55 -13.12 8.08
C LYS A 65 0.54 -12.89 7.04
N ASN A 66 1.34 -11.87 7.27
CA ASN A 66 2.57 -11.65 6.53
C ASN A 66 3.72 -12.54 7.06
N CYS A 67 4.94 -12.32 6.56
CA CYS A 67 6.10 -13.13 6.93
C CYS A 67 6.49 -12.99 8.41
N GLU A 68 6.11 -11.93 9.07
CA GLU A 68 6.30 -11.71 10.52
C GLU A 68 5.17 -12.32 11.37
N GLY A 69 4.19 -12.96 10.75
CA GLY A 69 3.02 -13.50 11.44
C GLY A 69 2.00 -12.45 11.85
N LEU A 70 2.11 -11.22 11.34
CA LEU A 70 1.22 -10.10 11.64
C LEU A 70 0.16 -9.93 10.55
N SER A 71 -1.02 -9.46 10.94
CA SER A 71 -2.10 -9.11 10.02
C SER A 71 -2.30 -7.60 9.98
N ILE A 72 -2.62 -7.05 8.81
CA ILE A 72 -3.12 -5.68 8.71
C ILE A 72 -4.50 -5.67 9.38
N VAL A 73 -4.72 -4.75 10.32
CA VAL A 73 -6.01 -4.57 10.98
C VAL A 73 -6.73 -3.32 10.48
N LYS A 74 -5.97 -2.32 10.05
CA LYS A 74 -6.53 -1.07 9.54
C LYS A 74 -5.59 -0.44 8.51
N GLU A 75 -6.16 0.24 7.53
CA GLU A 75 -5.43 1.12 6.62
C GLU A 75 -6.15 2.46 6.53
N LEU A 76 -5.38 3.53 6.59
CA LEU A 76 -5.82 4.90 6.35
C LEU A 76 -5.15 5.40 5.08
N ALA A 77 -5.89 6.03 4.20
CA ALA A 77 -5.33 6.61 2.98
C ALA A 77 -5.88 8.00 2.72
N TRP A 78 -5.04 8.86 2.18
CA TRP A 78 -5.36 10.22 1.79
C TRP A 78 -4.80 10.46 0.39
N GLY A 79 -5.61 11.03 -0.48
CA GLY A 79 -5.16 11.24 -1.84
C GLY A 79 -5.96 12.27 -2.60
N TYR A 80 -5.51 12.47 -3.82
CA TYR A 80 -6.24 13.25 -4.81
C TYR A 80 -6.31 12.48 -6.13
N SER A 81 -7.31 12.80 -6.92
CA SER A 81 -7.50 12.29 -8.27
C SER A 81 -7.87 13.42 -9.21
N ASP A 82 -7.42 13.29 -10.45
CA ASP A 82 -7.68 14.21 -11.55
C ASP A 82 -8.25 13.38 -12.70
N TYR A 83 -9.59 13.42 -12.86
CA TYR A 83 -10.30 12.52 -13.76
C TYR A 83 -11.03 13.28 -14.87
N ILE A 84 -10.79 12.85 -16.12
CA ILE A 84 -11.57 13.20 -17.29
C ILE A 84 -12.33 11.96 -17.74
N ASN A 85 -13.66 12.06 -17.88
CA ASN A 85 -14.52 10.91 -18.20
C ASN A 85 -14.26 9.72 -17.27
N LYS A 86 -14.17 9.98 -15.97
CA LYS A 86 -13.92 8.97 -14.91
C LYS A 86 -12.56 8.27 -15.01
N SER A 87 -11.67 8.70 -15.90
CA SER A 87 -10.34 8.13 -16.11
C SER A 87 -9.26 9.18 -15.82
N GLY A 88 -8.14 8.74 -15.22
CA GLY A 88 -7.03 9.65 -14.95
C GLY A 88 -6.20 9.24 -13.73
N PRO A 89 -5.21 10.07 -13.39
CA PRO A 89 -4.28 9.77 -12.31
C PRO A 89 -4.91 9.88 -10.92
N VAL A 90 -4.41 9.04 -10.01
CA VAL A 90 -4.67 9.11 -8.58
C VAL A 90 -3.35 8.97 -7.82
N LYS A 91 -3.16 9.78 -6.79
CA LYS A 91 -1.95 9.76 -5.95
C LYS A 91 -2.30 10.03 -4.51
N GLY A 92 -1.45 9.57 -3.60
CA GLY A 92 -1.65 9.83 -2.20
C GLY A 92 -0.67 9.12 -1.28
N TYR A 93 -1.04 9.09 -0.02
CA TYR A 93 -0.31 8.45 1.06
C TYR A 93 -1.24 7.55 1.86
N GLY A 94 -0.66 6.53 2.49
CA GLY A 94 -1.40 5.61 3.34
C GLY A 94 -0.58 5.17 4.54
N THR A 95 -1.28 4.68 5.54
CA THR A 95 -0.70 4.06 6.73
C THR A 95 -1.40 2.73 6.96
N GLN A 96 -0.65 1.66 6.89
CA GLN A 96 -1.10 0.33 7.30
C GLN A 96 -0.76 0.14 8.77
N ILE A 97 -1.74 -0.31 9.55
CA ILE A 97 -1.60 -0.61 10.98
C ILE A 97 -1.74 -2.11 11.15
N TYR A 98 -0.74 -2.72 11.75
CA TYR A 98 -0.66 -4.16 11.99
C TYR A 98 -1.18 -4.56 13.37
N SER A 99 -1.40 -5.85 13.58
CA SER A 99 -2.03 -6.41 14.79
C SER A 99 -1.25 -6.20 16.08
N ASP A 100 0.03 -5.83 15.99
CA ASP A 100 0.89 -5.46 17.13
C ASP A 100 1.04 -3.94 17.32
N GLY A 101 0.36 -3.13 16.51
CA GLY A 101 0.45 -1.67 16.49
C GLY A 101 1.57 -1.11 15.63
N SER A 102 2.45 -1.94 15.06
CA SER A 102 3.47 -1.50 14.09
C SER A 102 2.82 -0.94 12.82
N THR A 103 3.48 -0.03 12.12
CA THR A 103 2.93 0.59 10.91
C THR A 103 3.88 0.52 9.73
N ILE A 104 3.31 0.45 8.52
CA ILE A 104 4.00 0.73 7.26
C ILE A 104 3.39 2.00 6.67
N LEU A 105 4.24 2.95 6.30
CA LEU A 105 3.86 4.19 5.64
C LEU A 105 4.06 4.04 4.13
N LEU A 106 3.03 4.38 3.37
CA LEU A 106 2.98 4.21 1.93
C LEU A 106 2.81 5.54 1.22
N ARG A 107 3.43 5.67 0.06
CA ARG A 107 3.01 6.59 -1.00
C ARG A 107 2.46 5.74 -2.13
N PHE A 108 1.32 6.10 -2.67
CA PHE A 108 0.75 5.40 -3.82
C PHE A 108 0.53 6.33 -5.00
N GLU A 109 0.60 5.74 -6.18
CA GLU A 109 0.23 6.38 -7.43
C GLU A 109 -0.38 5.34 -8.38
N GLY A 110 -1.35 5.75 -9.16
CA GLY A 110 -2.06 4.87 -10.07
C GLY A 110 -2.91 5.63 -11.07
N THR A 111 -3.68 4.87 -11.81
CA THR A 111 -4.65 5.39 -12.75
C THR A 111 -6.00 4.71 -12.56
N SER A 112 -7.04 5.52 -12.59
CA SER A 112 -8.41 5.05 -12.74
C SER A 112 -8.75 4.96 -14.22
N GLN A 113 -9.50 3.95 -14.59
CA GLN A 113 -9.95 3.72 -15.95
C GLN A 113 -11.41 3.32 -15.94
N ASN A 114 -12.18 3.95 -16.80
CA ASN A 114 -13.56 3.55 -17.11
C ASN A 114 -13.69 3.53 -18.63
N PRO A 115 -13.21 2.46 -19.30
CA PRO A 115 -13.27 2.35 -20.74
C PRO A 115 -14.69 2.55 -21.24
N GLU A 116 -14.86 3.46 -22.20
CA GLU A 116 -16.13 3.77 -22.86
C GLU A 116 -17.23 4.36 -21.94
N GLY A 117 -16.91 4.71 -20.69
CA GLY A 117 -17.90 5.25 -19.74
C GLY A 117 -19.03 4.31 -19.35
N LYS A 118 -18.93 3.03 -19.70
CA LYS A 118 -20.01 2.04 -19.59
C LYS A 118 -20.14 1.36 -18.23
N SER A 119 -19.11 1.40 -17.42
CA SER A 119 -19.14 0.76 -16.10
C SER A 119 -19.46 1.78 -15.00
N GLU A 120 -20.33 1.41 -14.08
CA GLU A 120 -20.53 2.19 -12.85
C GLU A 120 -19.27 2.16 -11.97
N ASN A 121 -18.54 1.03 -11.98
CA ASN A 121 -17.31 0.86 -11.24
C ASN A 121 -16.10 1.25 -12.10
N PHE A 122 -15.13 1.86 -11.46
CA PHE A 122 -13.86 2.26 -12.07
C PHE A 122 -12.81 1.22 -11.75
N ILE A 123 -11.99 0.88 -12.75
CA ILE A 123 -10.82 0.03 -12.54
C ILE A 123 -9.65 0.94 -12.12
N ASN A 124 -9.00 0.60 -11.02
CA ASN A 124 -7.77 1.25 -10.60
C ASN A 124 -6.60 0.27 -10.66
N ILE A 125 -5.49 0.74 -11.22
CA ILE A 125 -4.22 0.03 -11.23
C ILE A 125 -3.15 0.98 -10.70
N GLY A 126 -2.38 0.53 -9.72
CA GLY A 126 -1.39 1.40 -9.09
C GLY A 126 -0.19 0.68 -8.51
N THR A 127 0.77 1.49 -8.10
CA THR A 127 1.96 1.10 -7.36
C THR A 127 1.95 1.77 -6.00
N GLN A 128 2.38 1.04 -5.00
CA GLN A 128 2.60 1.52 -3.64
C GLN A 128 4.11 1.51 -3.37
N TYR A 129 4.64 2.57 -2.79
CA TYR A 129 6.04 2.67 -2.37
C TYR A 129 6.09 2.79 -0.87
N ILE A 130 6.86 1.94 -0.22
CA ILE A 130 7.10 2.06 1.21
C ILE A 130 8.03 3.24 1.44
N VAL A 131 7.56 4.21 2.21
CA VAL A 131 8.31 5.45 2.52
C VAL A 131 8.78 5.50 3.96
N GLY A 132 8.39 4.52 4.78
CA GLY A 132 8.81 4.37 6.17
C GLY A 132 7.92 3.40 6.93
N GLY A 133 8.17 3.28 8.23
CA GLY A 133 7.39 2.46 9.13
C GLY A 133 7.75 2.71 10.58
N THR A 134 7.04 2.08 11.50
CA THR A 134 7.31 2.13 12.95
C THR A 134 7.30 0.73 13.55
N GLY A 135 7.86 0.60 14.75
CA GLY A 135 7.94 -0.68 15.45
C GLY A 135 8.72 -1.72 14.66
N ARG A 136 8.10 -2.85 14.35
CA ARG A 136 8.76 -3.92 13.58
C ARG A 136 9.15 -3.50 12.16
N TYR A 137 8.63 -2.40 11.65
CA TYR A 137 8.85 -1.90 10.28
C TYR A 137 9.68 -0.62 10.22
N GLU A 138 10.44 -0.26 11.25
CA GLU A 138 11.21 0.99 11.33
C GLU A 138 12.15 1.21 10.13
N ASN A 139 12.78 0.15 9.62
CA ASN A 139 13.72 0.24 8.49
C ASN A 139 13.20 -0.43 7.23
N VAL A 140 11.90 -0.71 7.16
CA VAL A 140 11.29 -1.40 6.03
C VAL A 140 11.49 -0.64 4.73
N LYS A 141 11.81 -1.37 3.66
CA LYS A 141 11.91 -0.86 2.29
C LYS A 141 11.17 -1.79 1.35
N GLY A 142 10.55 -1.24 0.32
CA GLY A 142 9.86 -2.06 -0.64
C GLY A 142 8.83 -1.29 -1.47
N TYR A 143 8.04 -2.06 -2.17
CA TYR A 143 6.98 -1.55 -3.02
C TYR A 143 5.84 -2.56 -3.11
N GLY A 144 4.73 -2.12 -3.63
CA GLY A 144 3.57 -2.98 -3.87
C GLY A 144 2.86 -2.64 -5.17
N LYS A 145 1.94 -3.51 -5.53
CA LYS A 145 1.02 -3.30 -6.64
C LYS A 145 -0.40 -3.42 -6.13
N THR A 146 -1.27 -2.61 -6.67
CA THR A 146 -2.71 -2.65 -6.38
C THR A 146 -3.49 -2.72 -7.68
N LYS A 147 -4.55 -3.49 -7.68
CA LYS A 147 -5.55 -3.52 -8.74
C LYS A 147 -6.91 -3.78 -8.13
N GLY A 148 -7.90 -3.03 -8.55
CA GLY A 148 -9.25 -3.26 -8.06
C GLY A 148 -10.28 -2.42 -8.76
N GLU A 149 -11.49 -2.49 -8.24
CA GLU A 149 -12.64 -1.73 -8.68
C GLU A 149 -13.16 -0.87 -7.54
N PHE A 150 -13.66 0.28 -7.87
CA PHE A 150 -14.29 1.17 -6.91
C PHE A 150 -15.37 2.02 -7.58
N ASN A 151 -16.30 2.48 -6.77
CA ASN A 151 -17.30 3.47 -7.15
C ASN A 151 -17.42 4.47 -5.99
N PRO A 152 -16.95 5.71 -6.14
CA PRO A 152 -16.97 6.69 -5.06
C PRO A 152 -18.38 7.14 -4.69
N ASP A 153 -19.35 7.04 -5.60
CA ASP A 153 -20.72 7.50 -5.38
C ASP A 153 -21.52 6.51 -4.53
N THR A 154 -21.31 5.21 -4.77
CA THR A 154 -21.95 4.13 -4.00
C THR A 154 -21.13 3.64 -2.82
N GLY A 155 -19.85 4.02 -2.74
CA GLY A 155 -18.90 3.52 -1.74
C GLY A 155 -18.39 2.11 -2.00
N TYR A 156 -18.64 1.55 -3.19
CA TYR A 156 -18.10 0.23 -3.57
C TYR A 156 -16.59 0.28 -3.67
N TYR A 157 -15.93 -0.72 -3.07
CA TYR A 157 -14.47 -0.74 -2.96
C TYR A 157 -13.95 -2.17 -2.86
N ASN A 158 -13.26 -2.66 -3.89
CA ASN A 158 -12.71 -4.01 -3.94
C ASN A 158 -11.30 -3.99 -4.53
N PHE A 159 -10.27 -4.21 -3.73
CA PHE A 159 -8.88 -4.15 -4.15
C PHE A 159 -8.08 -5.39 -3.78
N LYS A 160 -7.24 -5.84 -4.70
CA LYS A 160 -6.17 -6.82 -4.47
C LYS A 160 -4.83 -6.12 -4.42
N ASN A 161 -4.07 -6.42 -3.40
CA ASN A 161 -2.78 -5.79 -3.13
C ASN A 161 -1.70 -6.86 -2.96
N ILE A 162 -0.52 -6.57 -3.49
CA ILE A 162 0.69 -7.37 -3.27
C ILE A 162 1.77 -6.40 -2.80
N LEU A 163 2.31 -6.63 -1.62
CA LEU A 163 3.40 -5.85 -1.04
C LEU A 163 4.66 -6.72 -0.99
N LYS A 164 5.78 -6.18 -1.44
CA LYS A 164 7.08 -6.81 -1.47
C LYS A 164 8.06 -5.94 -0.71
N TYR A 165 8.69 -6.48 0.34
CA TYR A 165 9.53 -5.69 1.22
C TYR A 165 10.66 -6.48 1.88
N THR A 166 11.66 -5.74 2.35
CA THR A 166 12.74 -6.21 3.21
C THR A 166 12.87 -5.32 4.44
N LYS A 167 13.49 -5.83 5.49
CA LYS A 167 13.81 -5.08 6.73
C LYS A 167 15.29 -5.05 6.98
#